data_d0efb77214f09ebc27c418cd6e895a43
#
_entry.id   d0efb77214f09ebc27c418cd6e895a43
#
_cell.length_a   1.000
_cell.length_b   1.000
_cell.length_c   1.000
_cell.angle_alpha   90.00
_cell.angle_beta   90.00
_cell.angle_gamma   90.00
#
_symmetry.space_group_name_H-M   'P 1'
#
loop_
_entity.id
_entity.type
_entity.pdbx_description
1 polymer ?
#
loop_
_entity_poly.entity_id
_entity_poly.type
_entity_poly.pdbx_seq_one_letter_code
_entity_poly.pdbx_strand_id
1 'polypeptide(L)'
;MDCGRVARWSAGLVLLALTVSGVGWAHHGWSSYDEGRRLSLTGVVEEATFEHPHATARVRAEGRSWLVVLPPPTRAVALGLTKELRPGARVTAEGYPHRREPNELRAVRLVVDEQVFRLR
;
A
#
# COMPACT_ATOMS: atom_id res chain seq x y z
N MET A 1 1.35 28.06 -72.81
CA MET A 1 2.42 27.24 -72.24
C MET A 1 2.38 27.43 -70.74
N ASP A 2 1.67 26.60 -70.11
CA ASP A 2 1.49 26.70 -68.67
C ASP A 2 2.52 25.85 -67.97
N CYS A 3 3.40 26.50 -67.22
CA CYS A 3 4.30 25.86 -66.33
C CYS A 3 3.49 25.44 -65.07
N GLY A 4 3.11 24.17 -64.98
CA GLY A 4 2.41 23.65 -63.85
C GLY A 4 3.24 23.76 -62.58
N ARG A 5 2.79 24.57 -61.66
CA ARG A 5 3.32 24.60 -60.30
C ARG A 5 2.87 23.35 -59.55
N VAL A 6 3.76 22.44 -59.38
CA VAL A 6 3.55 21.30 -58.53
C VAL A 6 3.64 21.78 -57.08
N ALA A 7 2.51 21.89 -56.43
CA ALA A 7 2.47 22.15 -55.00
C ALA A 7 2.97 20.93 -54.25
N ARG A 8 4.14 21.06 -53.66
CA ARG A 8 4.67 20.02 -52.74
C ARG A 8 3.99 20.17 -51.39
N TRP A 9 3.08 19.29 -51.14
CA TRP A 9 2.50 19.15 -49.81
C TRP A 9 3.49 18.42 -48.91
N SER A 10 4.13 19.18 -48.05
CA SER A 10 4.94 18.58 -46.98
C SER A 10 3.99 18.08 -45.90
N ALA A 11 3.76 16.78 -45.90
CA ALA A 11 3.06 16.13 -44.79
C ALA A 11 3.98 16.16 -43.59
N GLY A 12 3.72 17.10 -42.69
CA GLY A 12 4.34 17.13 -41.37
C GLY A 12 3.81 15.97 -40.55
N LEU A 13 4.66 15.00 -40.32
CA LEU A 13 4.38 13.90 -39.42
C LEU A 13 4.42 14.45 -37.97
N VAL A 14 3.25 14.76 -37.40
CA VAL A 14 3.17 15.08 -35.97
C VAL A 14 3.31 13.78 -35.22
N LEU A 15 4.49 13.52 -34.71
CA LEU A 15 4.74 12.42 -33.79
C LEU A 15 4.11 12.82 -32.47
N LEU A 16 2.88 12.32 -32.22
CA LEU A 16 2.23 12.44 -30.92
C LEU A 16 2.94 11.48 -29.96
N ALA A 17 3.89 12.00 -29.21
CA ALA A 17 4.51 11.24 -28.13
C ALA A 17 3.46 11.03 -27.03
N LEU A 18 2.83 9.87 -27.04
CA LEU A 18 2.05 9.37 -25.92
C LEU A 18 3.02 9.11 -24.77
N THR A 19 3.17 10.10 -23.91
CA THR A 19 3.79 9.85 -22.60
C THR A 19 2.80 9.03 -21.79
N VAL A 20 2.98 7.73 -21.83
CA VAL A 20 2.33 6.86 -20.86
C VAL A 20 2.94 7.20 -19.51
N SER A 21 2.25 8.07 -18.77
CA SER A 21 2.53 8.27 -17.36
C SER A 21 2.18 6.94 -16.67
N GLY A 22 3.16 6.06 -16.57
CA GLY A 22 3.05 4.88 -15.77
C GLY A 22 2.74 5.32 -14.35
N VAL A 23 1.50 5.09 -13.90
CA VAL A 23 1.16 5.21 -12.48
C VAL A 23 2.03 4.18 -11.79
N GLY A 24 3.17 4.63 -11.26
CA GLY A 24 4.13 3.75 -10.63
C GLY A 24 3.50 3.14 -9.38
N TRP A 25 3.36 1.83 -9.38
CA TRP A 25 3.04 1.04 -8.19
C TRP A 25 4.14 1.12 -7.12
N ALA A 26 5.16 1.95 -7.35
CA ALA A 26 6.30 2.19 -6.45
C ALA A 26 5.94 3.00 -5.19
N HIS A 27 4.67 3.43 -5.01
CA HIS A 27 4.29 4.33 -3.92
C HIS A 27 3.94 3.65 -2.61
N HIS A 28 4.11 2.33 -2.50
CA HIS A 28 3.88 1.58 -1.26
C HIS A 28 5.15 1.37 -0.42
N GLY A 29 6.19 2.17 -0.69
CA GLY A 29 7.40 2.17 0.11
C GLY A 29 7.20 2.86 1.47
N TRP A 30 8.19 2.74 2.34
CA TRP A 30 8.20 3.37 3.65
C TRP A 30 8.08 4.90 3.59
N SER A 31 8.48 5.53 2.48
CA SER A 31 8.36 6.98 2.28
C SER A 31 6.93 7.50 2.30
N SER A 32 5.93 6.66 2.06
CA SER A 32 4.52 7.02 2.16
C SER A 32 4.04 7.15 3.61
N TYR A 33 4.84 6.71 4.55
CA TYR A 33 4.52 6.71 5.98
C TYR A 33 5.36 7.72 6.74
N ASP A 34 4.78 8.30 7.79
CA ASP A 34 5.47 9.27 8.63
C ASP A 34 6.24 8.55 9.74
N GLU A 35 7.51 8.26 9.47
CA GLU A 35 8.39 7.59 10.43
C GLU A 35 8.76 8.46 11.64
N GLY A 36 8.43 9.74 11.62
CA GLY A 36 8.54 10.63 12.79
C GLY A 36 7.38 10.48 13.79
N ARG A 37 6.32 9.79 13.42
CA ARG A 37 5.13 9.56 14.24
C ARG A 37 4.87 8.08 14.47
N ARG A 38 5.21 7.59 15.63
CA ARG A 38 4.87 6.20 15.99
C ARG A 38 3.52 6.16 16.69
N LEU A 39 2.61 5.36 16.16
CA LEU A 39 1.30 5.10 16.75
C LEU A 39 1.21 3.68 17.29
N SER A 40 0.37 3.51 18.28
CA SER A 40 -0.01 2.22 18.82
C SER A 40 -1.54 2.12 18.80
N LEU A 41 -2.06 1.12 18.09
CA LEU A 41 -3.49 0.87 17.96
C LEU A 41 -3.82 -0.49 18.58
N THR A 42 -4.73 -0.48 19.55
CA THR A 42 -5.26 -1.71 20.11
C THR A 42 -6.71 -1.88 19.70
N GLY A 43 -7.04 -3.04 19.17
CA GLY A 43 -8.38 -3.32 18.70
C GLY A 43 -8.61 -4.76 18.35
N VAL A 44 -9.61 -4.99 17.52
CA VAL A 44 -10.06 -6.32 17.12
C VAL A 44 -9.92 -6.47 15.62
N VAL A 45 -9.36 -7.58 15.17
CA VAL A 45 -9.24 -7.90 13.75
C VAL A 45 -10.64 -8.16 13.18
N GLU A 46 -10.99 -7.41 12.13
CA GLU A 46 -12.21 -7.63 11.36
C GLU A 46 -11.97 -8.64 10.24
N GLU A 47 -10.88 -8.46 9.50
CA GLU A 47 -10.42 -9.36 8.45
C GLU A 47 -8.92 -9.22 8.24
N ALA A 48 -8.29 -10.21 7.64
CA ALA A 48 -6.91 -10.16 7.19
C ALA A 48 -6.79 -10.73 5.78
N THR A 49 -5.96 -10.13 4.97
CA THR A 49 -5.72 -10.51 3.57
C THR A 49 -4.23 -10.74 3.35
N PHE A 50 -3.90 -11.87 2.72
CA PHE A 50 -2.52 -12.26 2.46
C PHE A 50 -2.25 -12.31 0.96
N GLU A 51 -2.37 -11.17 0.31
CA GLU A 51 -2.19 -10.98 -1.12
C GLU A 51 -1.07 -9.99 -1.41
N HIS A 52 -0.43 -10.12 -2.59
CA HIS A 52 0.58 -9.17 -3.03
C HIS A 52 -0.02 -7.78 -3.27
N PRO A 53 0.72 -6.67 -3.03
CA PRO A 53 2.14 -6.63 -2.64
C PRO A 53 2.40 -6.79 -1.13
N HIS A 54 1.40 -6.59 -0.28
CA HIS A 54 1.50 -6.68 1.17
C HIS A 54 0.29 -7.38 1.76
N ALA A 55 0.53 -8.21 2.79
CA ALA A 55 -0.55 -8.63 3.66
C ALA A 55 -1.13 -7.39 4.38
N THR A 56 -2.40 -7.43 4.69
CA THR A 56 -3.12 -6.37 5.40
C THR A 56 -4.08 -6.95 6.43
N ALA A 57 -4.37 -6.18 7.45
CA ALA A 57 -5.45 -6.48 8.39
C ALA A 57 -6.31 -5.24 8.57
N ARG A 58 -7.63 -5.43 8.59
CA ARG A 58 -8.54 -4.40 9.06
C ARG A 58 -8.76 -4.60 10.54
N VAL A 59 -8.49 -3.55 11.29
CA VAL A 59 -8.57 -3.55 12.75
C VAL A 59 -9.53 -2.46 13.20
N ARG A 60 -10.53 -2.85 13.95
CA ARG A 60 -11.41 -1.88 14.60
C ARG A 60 -10.77 -1.41 15.89
N ALA A 61 -10.37 -0.17 15.90
CA ALA A 61 -9.74 0.48 17.02
C ALA A 61 -10.28 1.92 17.16
N GLU A 62 -10.53 2.36 18.38
CA GLU A 62 -11.01 3.74 18.67
C GLU A 62 -12.27 4.12 17.88
N GLY A 63 -13.19 3.18 17.67
CA GLY A 63 -14.43 3.40 16.92
C GLY A 63 -14.25 3.51 15.40
N ARG A 64 -13.07 3.21 14.88
CA ARG A 64 -12.73 3.30 13.45
C ARG A 64 -12.18 1.99 12.93
N SER A 65 -12.35 1.77 11.63
CA SER A 65 -11.68 0.68 10.93
C SER A 65 -10.35 1.17 10.37
N TRP A 66 -9.27 0.58 10.84
CA TRP A 66 -7.91 0.88 10.41
C TRP A 66 -7.42 -0.16 9.44
N LEU A 67 -6.76 0.30 8.37
CA LEU A 67 -5.98 -0.57 7.51
C LEU A 67 -4.56 -0.68 8.07
N VAL A 68 -4.21 -1.85 8.54
CA VAL A 68 -2.86 -2.16 9.04
C VAL A 68 -2.11 -2.89 7.95
N VAL A 69 -1.10 -2.23 7.39
CA VAL A 69 -0.23 -2.79 6.35
C VAL A 69 0.86 -3.61 6.99
N LEU A 70 0.99 -4.84 6.55
CA LEU A 70 1.88 -5.88 7.06
C LEU A 70 3.01 -6.18 6.05
N PRO A 71 3.98 -7.03 6.38
CA PRO A 71 4.97 -7.47 5.41
C PRO A 71 4.35 -8.16 4.20
N PRO A 72 5.13 -8.37 3.12
CA PRO A 72 4.68 -9.17 1.99
C PRO A 72 4.16 -10.54 2.42
N PRO A 73 3.22 -11.14 1.68
CA PRO A 73 2.53 -12.36 2.08
C PRO A 73 3.44 -13.51 2.47
N THR A 74 4.52 -13.73 1.74
CA THR A 74 5.48 -14.79 2.03
C THR A 74 6.10 -14.64 3.42
N ARG A 75 6.47 -13.42 3.79
CA ARG A 75 7.01 -13.14 5.12
C ARG A 75 5.94 -13.21 6.20
N ALA A 76 4.76 -12.69 5.94
CA ALA A 76 3.64 -12.75 6.88
C ALA A 76 3.25 -14.19 7.22
N VAL A 77 3.20 -15.06 6.21
CA VAL A 77 2.95 -16.50 6.38
C VAL A 77 4.07 -17.16 7.17
N ALA A 78 5.33 -16.86 6.84
CA ALA A 78 6.49 -17.41 7.56
C ALA A 78 6.52 -17.01 9.05
N LEU A 79 6.00 -15.84 9.39
CA LEU A 79 5.84 -15.38 10.77
C LEU A 79 4.65 -16.05 11.50
N GLY A 80 3.78 -16.75 10.79
CA GLY A 80 2.58 -17.39 11.35
C GLY A 80 1.37 -16.47 11.47
N LEU A 81 1.39 -15.30 10.82
CA LEU A 81 0.31 -14.31 10.94
C LEU A 81 -1.01 -14.77 10.35
N THR A 82 -1.00 -15.67 9.37
CA THR A 82 -2.23 -16.25 8.80
C THR A 82 -3.07 -16.96 9.84
N LYS A 83 -2.43 -17.59 10.79
CA LYS A 83 -3.08 -18.33 11.86
C LYS A 83 -3.54 -17.40 12.99
N GLU A 84 -2.75 -16.38 13.29
CA GLU A 84 -2.99 -15.50 14.43
C GLU A 84 -3.98 -14.37 14.12
N LEU A 85 -3.96 -13.81 12.92
CA LEU A 85 -4.82 -12.70 12.52
C LEU A 85 -6.20 -13.18 12.01
N ARG A 86 -6.88 -13.96 12.80
CA ARG A 86 -8.26 -14.37 12.52
C ARG A 86 -9.26 -13.29 12.95
N PRO A 87 -10.42 -13.18 12.31
CA PRO A 87 -11.48 -12.28 12.76
C PRO A 87 -11.81 -12.48 14.24
N GLY A 88 -11.91 -11.40 14.98
CA GLY A 88 -12.16 -11.40 16.42
C GLY A 88 -10.89 -11.45 17.29
N ALA A 89 -9.72 -11.68 16.71
CA ALA A 89 -8.47 -11.65 17.47
C ALA A 89 -8.16 -10.24 17.99
N ARG A 90 -7.70 -10.16 19.23
CA ARG A 90 -7.25 -8.90 19.81
C ARG A 90 -5.82 -8.62 19.39
N VAL A 91 -5.59 -7.43 18.88
CA VAL A 91 -4.29 -7.05 18.35
C VAL A 91 -3.90 -5.65 18.82
N THR A 92 -2.61 -5.49 19.11
CA THR A 92 -1.98 -4.18 19.23
C THR A 92 -0.99 -4.03 18.07
N ALA A 93 -1.24 -3.06 17.22
CA ALA A 93 -0.37 -2.74 16.09
C ALA A 93 0.41 -1.45 16.38
N GLU A 94 1.71 -1.53 16.34
CA GLU A 94 2.59 -0.37 16.44
C GLU A 94 3.24 -0.10 15.09
N GLY A 95 3.23 1.16 14.68
CA GLY A 95 3.82 1.53 13.40
C GLY A 95 3.66 3.00 13.08
N TYR A 96 3.68 3.30 11.80
CA TYR A 96 3.70 4.67 11.29
C TYR A 96 2.45 4.95 10.46
N PRO A 97 1.78 6.10 10.68
CA PRO A 97 0.61 6.48 9.90
C PRO A 97 0.99 6.82 8.48
N HIS A 98 0.09 6.55 7.54
CA HIS A 98 0.23 7.01 6.17
C HIS A 98 0.12 8.54 6.14
N ARG A 99 0.94 9.19 5.29
CA ARG A 99 0.99 10.66 5.23
C ARG A 99 -0.28 11.30 4.67
N ARG A 100 -1.05 10.57 3.88
CA ARG A 100 -2.24 11.07 3.17
C ARG A 100 -3.49 10.27 3.47
N GLU A 101 -3.37 8.94 3.57
CA GLU A 101 -4.52 8.08 3.80
C GLU A 101 -4.91 8.06 5.29
N PRO A 102 -6.12 8.52 5.63
CA PRO A 102 -6.58 8.45 7.00
C PRO A 102 -6.79 6.99 7.43
N ASN A 103 -6.56 6.71 8.70
CA ASN A 103 -6.76 5.38 9.28
C ASN A 103 -5.97 4.26 8.56
N GLU A 104 -4.79 4.57 8.06
CA GLU A 104 -3.84 3.59 7.56
C GLU A 104 -2.54 3.66 8.37
N LEU A 105 -2.07 2.50 8.79
CA LEU A 105 -0.87 2.32 9.57
C LEU A 105 -0.01 1.24 8.94
N ARG A 106 1.28 1.50 8.74
CA ARG A 106 2.24 0.44 8.41
C ARG A 106 2.89 -0.07 9.69
N ALA A 107 2.58 -1.31 10.02
CA ALA A 107 3.03 -1.90 11.26
C ALA A 107 4.51 -2.32 11.20
N VAL A 108 5.23 -2.08 12.30
CA VAL A 108 6.59 -2.57 12.54
C VAL A 108 6.59 -3.63 13.64
N ARG A 109 5.53 -3.69 14.43
CA ARG A 109 5.35 -4.65 15.52
C ARG A 109 3.87 -4.96 15.71
N LEU A 110 3.56 -6.22 15.92
CA LEU A 110 2.22 -6.67 16.34
C LEU A 110 2.33 -7.43 17.66
N VAL A 111 1.31 -7.28 18.48
CA VAL A 111 1.06 -8.18 19.60
C VAL A 111 -0.32 -8.79 19.38
N VAL A 112 -0.38 -10.10 19.26
CA VAL A 112 -1.64 -10.84 19.06
C VAL A 112 -1.73 -11.89 20.14
N ASP A 113 -2.76 -11.79 20.98
CA ASP A 113 -2.94 -12.72 22.10
C ASP A 113 -1.64 -12.94 22.92
N GLU A 114 -0.99 -11.84 23.33
CA GLU A 114 0.28 -11.80 24.07
C GLU A 114 1.55 -12.23 23.29
N GLN A 115 1.40 -12.74 22.08
CA GLN A 115 2.52 -13.09 21.23
C GLN A 115 3.01 -11.87 20.44
N VAL A 116 4.32 -11.63 20.48
CA VAL A 116 4.96 -10.48 19.83
C VAL A 116 5.55 -10.89 18.48
N PHE A 117 5.20 -10.13 17.45
CA PHE A 117 5.74 -10.27 16.09
C PHE A 117 6.50 -9.01 15.71
N ARG A 118 7.76 -9.16 15.36
CA ARG A 118 8.58 -8.08 14.80
C ARG A 118 8.50 -8.14 13.29
N LEU A 119 8.03 -7.05 12.67
CA LEU A 119 7.74 -6.99 11.24
C LEU A 119 8.82 -6.25 10.43
N ARG A 120 9.69 -5.53 11.11
CA ARG A 120 10.80 -4.78 10.50
C ARG A 120 12.10 -5.01 11.26
#